data_ba82c4a3e6e27dea6b5de294a0fb3d08
#
_entry.id   ba82c4a3e6e27dea6b5de294a0fb3d08
#
_cell.length_a   1.000
_cell.length_b   1.000
_cell.length_c   1.000
_cell.angle_alpha   90.00
_cell.angle_beta   90.00
_cell.angle_gamma   90.00
#
_symmetry.space_group_name_H-M   'P 1'
#
loop_
_entity.id
_entity.type
_entity.pdbx_description
1 polymer ?
#
loop_
_entity_poly.entity_id
_entity_poly.type
_entity_poly.pdbx_seq_one_letter_code
_entity_poly.pdbx_strand_id
1 'polypeptide(L)'
;LMNVSGALSKEASDLARALKGDKKILGNFGELQLKRILEITGLSEGRDYTCQEYFNEDGARFFTDFVIILPDERKIVIDSKFTLNSYVDFAGAADGAGKAAFMRQFLDATKKHIDTLASKDYQGKVAAGSGHRLDFAVMFMPIEQAYLDLLAHDPKIYDYAFSRHVMIATPSLLLPLVRTIDNLWKIEKQNKNVEKVVASLQGLYEKYAGFTKSFADVKAKIEGAARSLDAAETQLAGRGGLSGRFLNLAELGGISTNKELAIGGGAEA
;
A
#
# COMPACT_ATOMS: atom_id res chain seq x y z
N LEU A 1 -22.07 -3.60 -7.61
CA LEU A 1 -21.88 -4.05 -6.23
C LEU A 1 -23.16 -4.62 -5.62
N MET A 2 -24.28 -3.89 -5.66
CA MET A 2 -25.57 -4.37 -5.12
C MET A 2 -26.02 -5.70 -5.73
N ASN A 3 -25.90 -5.88 -7.06
CA ASN A 3 -26.29 -7.12 -7.71
C ASN A 3 -25.40 -8.32 -7.32
N VAL A 4 -24.11 -8.12 -7.11
CA VAL A 4 -23.18 -9.19 -6.67
C VAL A 4 -23.46 -9.60 -5.23
N SER A 5 -23.71 -8.63 -4.35
CA SER A 5 -24.04 -8.89 -2.94
C SER A 5 -25.36 -9.63 -2.79
N GLY A 6 -26.39 -9.21 -3.54
CA GLY A 6 -27.71 -9.86 -3.50
C GLY A 6 -27.67 -11.29 -4.05
N ALA A 7 -26.90 -11.56 -5.11
CA ALA A 7 -26.71 -12.91 -5.63
C ALA A 7 -25.99 -13.82 -4.64
N LEU A 8 -24.90 -13.34 -4.03
CA LEU A 8 -24.15 -14.08 -3.01
C LEU A 8 -25.01 -14.41 -1.78
N SER A 9 -25.85 -13.46 -1.32
CA SER A 9 -26.70 -13.68 -0.17
C SER A 9 -27.81 -14.71 -0.45
N LYS A 10 -28.39 -14.68 -1.66
CA LYS A 10 -29.42 -15.64 -2.08
C LYS A 10 -28.83 -17.04 -2.24
N GLU A 11 -27.70 -17.18 -2.93
CA GLU A 11 -26.99 -18.46 -3.05
C GLU A 11 -26.66 -19.05 -1.68
N ALA A 12 -26.21 -18.20 -0.72
CA ALA A 12 -25.92 -18.60 0.64
C ALA A 12 -27.14 -19.15 1.37
N SER A 13 -28.28 -18.48 1.26
CA SER A 13 -29.53 -18.88 1.89
C SER A 13 -30.08 -20.20 1.30
N ASP A 14 -30.03 -20.32 -0.02
CA ASP A 14 -30.50 -21.51 -0.73
C ASP A 14 -29.62 -22.73 -0.43
N LEU A 15 -28.30 -22.53 -0.38
CA LEU A 15 -27.33 -23.57 -0.04
C LEU A 15 -27.45 -24.00 1.44
N ALA A 16 -27.63 -23.08 2.36
CA ALA A 16 -27.85 -23.40 3.78
C ALA A 16 -29.09 -24.28 3.99
N ARG A 17 -30.17 -24.02 3.22
CA ARG A 17 -31.38 -24.86 3.24
C ARG A 17 -31.12 -26.25 2.63
N ALA A 18 -30.37 -26.34 1.53
CA ALA A 18 -30.06 -27.60 0.86
C ALA A 18 -29.14 -28.49 1.69
N LEU A 19 -28.25 -27.90 2.48
CA LEU A 19 -27.25 -28.60 3.31
C LEU A 19 -27.74 -28.88 4.75
N LYS A 20 -29.03 -28.80 5.00
CA LYS A 20 -29.61 -29.09 6.31
C LYS A 20 -29.18 -30.50 6.77
N GLY A 21 -28.29 -30.55 7.75
CA GLY A 21 -27.79 -31.78 8.36
C GLY A 21 -26.28 -32.03 8.25
N ASP A 22 -25.56 -31.35 7.34
CA ASP A 22 -24.09 -31.47 7.25
C ASP A 22 -23.37 -30.26 7.89
N LYS A 23 -23.08 -30.39 9.18
CA LYS A 23 -22.44 -29.34 9.98
C LYS A 23 -21.03 -28.95 9.47
N LYS A 24 -20.32 -29.87 8.85
CA LYS A 24 -18.97 -29.64 8.36
C LYS A 24 -18.97 -28.80 7.08
N ILE A 25 -19.91 -29.08 6.18
CA ILE A 25 -20.07 -28.32 4.94
C ILE A 25 -20.54 -26.89 5.25
N LEU A 26 -21.49 -26.74 6.18
CA LEU A 26 -21.96 -25.41 6.64
C LEU A 26 -20.84 -24.59 7.29
N GLY A 27 -19.91 -25.18 8.04
CA GLY A 27 -18.75 -24.50 8.60
C GLY A 27 -17.80 -23.97 7.53
N ASN A 28 -17.46 -24.81 6.56
CA ASN A 28 -16.54 -24.44 5.47
C ASN A 28 -17.18 -23.42 4.50
N PHE A 29 -18.50 -23.34 4.44
CA PHE A 29 -19.21 -22.43 3.55
C PHE A 29 -18.91 -20.95 3.88
N GLY A 30 -18.91 -20.58 5.16
CA GLY A 30 -18.59 -19.23 5.60
C GLY A 30 -17.16 -18.82 5.19
N GLU A 31 -16.18 -19.72 5.39
CA GLU A 31 -14.79 -19.49 4.99
C GLU A 31 -14.66 -19.35 3.47
N LEU A 32 -15.31 -20.21 2.68
CA LEU A 32 -15.28 -20.14 1.22
C LEU A 32 -15.90 -18.85 0.69
N GLN A 33 -17.03 -18.44 1.25
CA GLN A 33 -17.70 -17.20 0.85
C GLN A 33 -16.86 -15.96 1.21
N LEU A 34 -16.26 -15.93 2.39
CA LEU A 34 -15.36 -14.87 2.81
C LEU A 34 -14.16 -14.76 1.87
N LYS A 35 -13.51 -15.89 1.58
CA LYS A 35 -12.38 -15.93 0.63
C LYS A 35 -12.79 -15.38 -0.75
N ARG A 36 -13.94 -15.79 -1.27
CA ARG A 36 -14.48 -15.29 -2.54
C ARG A 36 -14.71 -13.78 -2.53
N ILE A 37 -15.22 -13.23 -1.42
CA ILE A 37 -15.40 -11.77 -1.27
C ILE A 37 -14.05 -11.06 -1.32
N LEU A 38 -13.02 -11.53 -0.62
CA LEU A 38 -11.69 -10.95 -0.62
C LEU A 38 -11.07 -10.97 -2.02
N GLU A 39 -11.18 -12.09 -2.73
CA GLU A 39 -10.66 -12.24 -4.10
C GLU A 39 -11.37 -11.32 -5.11
N ILE A 40 -12.70 -11.24 -5.08
CA ILE A 40 -13.50 -10.38 -6.00
C ILE A 40 -13.18 -8.89 -5.78
N THR A 41 -12.81 -8.49 -4.57
CA THR A 41 -12.45 -7.11 -4.25
C THR A 41 -11.03 -6.74 -4.64
N GLY A 42 -10.22 -7.69 -5.12
CA GLY A 42 -8.87 -7.47 -5.63
C GLY A 42 -7.77 -7.70 -4.61
N LEU A 43 -8.10 -8.14 -3.40
CA LEU A 43 -7.11 -8.53 -2.39
C LEU A 43 -6.47 -9.88 -2.76
N SER A 44 -5.18 -10.01 -2.49
CA SER A 44 -4.37 -11.19 -2.78
C SER A 44 -3.93 -11.87 -1.50
N GLU A 45 -4.11 -13.20 -1.43
CA GLU A 45 -3.62 -14.01 -0.31
C GLU A 45 -2.09 -13.95 -0.22
N GLY A 46 -1.57 -13.87 1.00
CA GLY A 46 -0.14 -13.74 1.29
C GLY A 46 0.42 -12.31 1.20
N ARG A 47 -0.31 -11.37 0.57
CA ARG A 47 0.08 -9.95 0.48
C ARG A 47 -0.84 -9.05 1.29
N ASP A 48 -2.14 -9.11 1.01
CA ASP A 48 -3.15 -8.22 1.56
C ASP A 48 -3.96 -8.89 2.66
N TYR A 49 -4.02 -10.22 2.65
CA TYR A 49 -4.62 -11.02 3.71
C TYR A 49 -3.94 -12.39 3.83
N THR A 50 -4.10 -13.01 4.99
CA THR A 50 -3.66 -14.37 5.27
C THR A 50 -4.83 -15.22 5.75
N CYS A 51 -4.81 -16.52 5.39
CA CYS A 51 -5.76 -17.50 5.88
C CYS A 51 -5.11 -18.33 6.98
N GLN A 52 -5.86 -18.62 8.05
CA GLN A 52 -5.44 -19.54 9.12
C GLN A 52 -4.08 -19.19 9.75
N GLU A 53 -3.87 -17.94 10.17
CA GLU A 53 -2.69 -17.57 10.93
C GLU A 53 -2.70 -18.23 12.32
N TYR A 54 -1.53 -18.76 12.69
CA TYR A 54 -1.26 -19.31 14.01
C TYR A 54 -0.61 -18.24 14.87
N PHE A 55 -1.24 -17.87 15.96
CA PHE A 55 -0.61 -17.06 16.98
C PHE A 55 -0.23 -17.96 18.17
N ASN A 56 1.05 -17.98 18.52
CA ASN A 56 1.56 -18.70 19.67
C ASN A 56 1.92 -17.68 20.76
N GLU A 57 1.18 -17.66 21.85
CA GLU A 57 1.54 -16.87 23.03
C GLU A 57 1.22 -17.66 24.30
N ASP A 58 2.16 -17.71 25.23
CA ASP A 58 2.09 -18.40 26.54
C ASP A 58 1.59 -19.86 26.48
N GLY A 59 1.95 -20.58 25.40
CA GLY A 59 1.58 -21.98 25.22
C GLY A 59 0.15 -22.21 24.71
N ALA A 60 -0.66 -21.16 24.49
CA ALA A 60 -1.98 -21.26 23.87
C ALA A 60 -1.88 -20.99 22.35
N ARG A 61 -2.39 -21.93 21.56
CA ARG A 61 -2.49 -21.80 20.10
C ARG A 61 -3.83 -21.20 19.73
N PHE A 62 -3.79 -20.02 19.09
CA PHE A 62 -5.00 -19.37 18.58
C PHE A 62 -5.00 -19.49 17.06
N PHE A 63 -6.13 -19.90 16.51
CA PHE A 63 -6.38 -19.94 15.08
C PHE A 63 -7.29 -18.76 14.73
N THR A 64 -6.91 -17.99 13.73
CA THR A 64 -7.76 -17.01 13.08
C THR A 64 -8.13 -17.54 11.71
N ASP A 65 -9.38 -17.31 11.27
CA ASP A 65 -9.77 -17.77 9.94
C ASP A 65 -9.13 -16.89 8.86
N PHE A 66 -9.21 -15.56 9.01
CA PHE A 66 -8.62 -14.60 8.09
C PHE A 66 -8.06 -13.38 8.83
N VAL A 67 -6.94 -12.88 8.35
CA VAL A 67 -6.34 -11.63 8.82
C VAL A 67 -6.08 -10.74 7.63
N ILE A 68 -6.75 -9.59 7.56
CA ILE A 68 -6.48 -8.56 6.56
C ILE A 68 -5.37 -7.66 7.09
N ILE A 69 -4.38 -7.38 6.24
CA ILE A 69 -3.27 -6.50 6.53
C ILE A 69 -3.59 -5.12 5.94
N LEU A 70 -3.49 -4.05 6.73
CA LEU A 70 -3.66 -2.67 6.30
C LEU A 70 -2.31 -2.07 5.88
N PRO A 71 -2.28 -0.98 5.08
CA PRO A 71 -1.04 -0.35 4.60
C PRO A 71 -0.06 0.09 5.70
N ASP A 72 -0.59 0.43 6.87
CA ASP A 72 0.16 0.84 8.06
C ASP A 72 0.50 -0.32 9.00
N GLU A 73 0.50 -1.54 8.47
CA GLU A 73 0.76 -2.80 9.20
C GLU A 73 -0.30 -3.16 10.26
N ARG A 74 -1.36 -2.36 10.41
CA ARG A 74 -2.50 -2.77 11.23
C ARG A 74 -3.18 -3.98 10.60
N LYS A 75 -3.74 -4.84 11.45
CA LYS A 75 -4.39 -6.07 11.03
C LYS A 75 -5.86 -6.06 11.44
N ILE A 76 -6.75 -6.57 10.61
CA ILE A 76 -8.15 -6.81 10.93
C ILE A 76 -8.38 -8.31 10.94
N VAL A 77 -8.78 -8.84 12.08
CA VAL A 77 -9.16 -10.27 12.20
C VAL A 77 -10.61 -10.43 11.78
N ILE A 78 -10.86 -11.38 10.88
CA ILE A 78 -12.21 -11.78 10.48
C ILE A 78 -12.38 -13.26 10.83
N ASP A 79 -13.35 -13.54 11.67
CA ASP A 79 -13.75 -14.89 12.04
C ASP A 79 -15.03 -15.27 11.30
N SER A 80 -14.98 -16.37 10.55
CA SER A 80 -16.09 -16.85 9.70
C SER A 80 -16.87 -17.99 10.33
N LYS A 81 -16.48 -18.45 11.51
CA LYS A 81 -17.08 -19.60 12.22
C LYS A 81 -18.44 -19.30 12.85
N PHE A 82 -19.30 -18.72 12.05
CA PHE A 82 -20.65 -18.45 12.47
C PHE A 82 -21.45 -19.75 12.66
N THR A 83 -22.28 -19.80 13.72
CA THR A 83 -23.12 -20.96 14.04
C THR A 83 -24.34 -21.05 13.09
N LEU A 84 -24.07 -21.30 11.81
CA LEU A 84 -25.08 -21.47 10.76
C LEU A 84 -26.12 -22.54 11.11
N ASN A 85 -25.71 -23.57 11.87
CA ASN A 85 -26.60 -24.65 12.28
C ASN A 85 -27.83 -24.13 13.06
N SER A 86 -27.63 -23.26 14.05
CA SER A 86 -28.72 -22.70 14.85
C SER A 86 -29.67 -21.85 14.01
N TYR A 87 -29.17 -21.18 12.99
CA TYR A 87 -30.01 -20.43 12.07
C TYR A 87 -30.78 -21.35 11.10
N VAL A 88 -30.16 -22.39 10.60
CA VAL A 88 -30.82 -23.39 9.71
C VAL A 88 -31.97 -24.07 10.43
N ASP A 89 -31.81 -24.40 11.73
CA ASP A 89 -32.87 -24.96 12.54
C ASP A 89 -34.03 -23.96 12.70
N PHE A 90 -33.73 -22.69 12.95
CA PHE A 90 -34.75 -21.61 13.01
C PHE A 90 -35.45 -21.43 11.64
N ALA A 91 -34.69 -21.33 10.54
CA ALA A 91 -35.22 -21.08 9.21
C ALA A 91 -36.05 -22.26 8.67
N GLY A 92 -35.74 -23.48 9.12
CA GLY A 92 -36.47 -24.71 8.74
C GLY A 92 -37.62 -25.10 9.68
N ALA A 93 -37.83 -24.35 10.78
CA ALA A 93 -38.90 -24.65 11.71
C ALA A 93 -40.27 -24.20 11.16
N ALA A 94 -41.29 -25.02 11.35
CA ALA A 94 -42.67 -24.60 11.19
C ALA A 94 -43.01 -23.52 12.20
N ASP A 95 -44.05 -22.73 11.94
CA ASP A 95 -44.46 -21.64 12.83
C ASP A 95 -44.83 -22.12 14.24
N GLY A 96 -44.75 -21.19 15.20
CA GLY A 96 -45.18 -21.40 16.58
C GLY A 96 -44.05 -21.44 17.61
N ALA A 97 -44.31 -22.11 18.75
CA ALA A 97 -43.40 -22.12 19.90
C ALA A 97 -42.00 -22.71 19.57
N GLY A 98 -41.90 -23.65 18.64
CA GLY A 98 -40.66 -24.25 18.22
C GLY A 98 -39.73 -23.23 17.51
N LYS A 99 -40.30 -22.43 16.63
CA LYS A 99 -39.52 -21.37 15.90
C LYS A 99 -38.96 -20.33 16.87
N ALA A 100 -39.76 -19.90 17.87
CA ALA A 100 -39.32 -18.98 18.90
C ALA A 100 -38.20 -19.56 19.79
N ALA A 101 -38.24 -20.87 20.06
CA ALA A 101 -37.16 -21.55 20.79
C ALA A 101 -35.86 -21.59 19.98
N PHE A 102 -35.91 -21.92 18.70
CA PHE A 102 -34.72 -21.92 17.81
C PHE A 102 -34.13 -20.51 17.64
N MET A 103 -34.98 -19.47 17.55
CA MET A 103 -34.49 -18.10 17.51
C MET A 103 -33.72 -17.72 18.77
N ARG A 104 -34.22 -18.10 19.95
CA ARG A 104 -33.50 -17.87 21.21
C ARG A 104 -32.15 -18.60 21.22
N GLN A 105 -32.13 -19.86 20.81
CA GLN A 105 -30.86 -20.61 20.70
C GLN A 105 -29.89 -19.95 19.74
N PHE A 106 -30.36 -19.42 18.61
CA PHE A 106 -29.57 -18.72 17.65
C PHE A 106 -28.98 -17.42 18.22
N LEU A 107 -29.79 -16.63 18.93
CA LEU A 107 -29.37 -15.41 19.62
C LEU A 107 -28.31 -15.71 20.69
N ASP A 108 -28.53 -16.73 21.53
CA ASP A 108 -27.61 -17.14 22.59
C ASP A 108 -26.28 -17.64 22.01
N ALA A 109 -26.35 -18.43 20.94
CA ALA A 109 -25.17 -18.90 20.23
C ALA A 109 -24.36 -17.73 19.61
N THR A 110 -25.06 -16.72 19.08
CA THR A 110 -24.45 -15.52 18.53
C THR A 110 -23.75 -14.69 19.62
N LYS A 111 -24.44 -14.46 20.75
CA LYS A 111 -23.83 -13.76 21.90
C LYS A 111 -22.61 -14.49 22.44
N LYS A 112 -22.70 -15.81 22.62
CA LYS A 112 -21.56 -16.63 23.03
C LYS A 112 -20.39 -16.54 22.06
N HIS A 113 -20.66 -16.48 20.77
CA HIS A 113 -19.61 -16.33 19.77
C HIS A 113 -18.93 -14.94 19.85
N ILE A 114 -19.74 -13.87 20.01
CA ILE A 114 -19.22 -12.52 20.25
C ILE A 114 -18.33 -12.50 21.50
N ASP A 115 -18.76 -13.09 22.62
CA ASP A 115 -17.97 -13.15 23.85
C ASP A 115 -16.67 -13.95 23.66
N THR A 116 -16.71 -15.02 22.88
CA THR A 116 -15.53 -15.82 22.53
C THR A 116 -14.52 -15.00 21.71
N LEU A 117 -14.98 -14.22 20.74
CA LEU A 117 -14.12 -13.34 19.95
C LEU A 117 -13.53 -12.23 20.82
N ALA A 118 -14.33 -11.61 21.66
CA ALA A 118 -13.88 -10.58 22.59
C ALA A 118 -12.83 -11.11 23.58
N SER A 119 -13.01 -12.36 24.08
CA SER A 119 -12.10 -12.97 25.06
C SER A 119 -10.74 -13.38 24.47
N LYS A 120 -10.65 -13.59 23.16
CA LYS A 120 -9.39 -13.97 22.48
C LYS A 120 -8.34 -12.85 22.46
N ASP A 121 -8.72 -11.64 22.93
CA ASP A 121 -7.86 -10.45 23.00
C ASP A 121 -6.96 -10.28 21.79
N TYR A 122 -7.55 -10.33 20.61
CA TYR A 122 -6.82 -10.06 19.37
C TYR A 122 -6.13 -8.69 19.37
N GLN A 123 -6.65 -7.74 20.18
CA GLN A 123 -6.13 -6.38 20.33
C GLN A 123 -4.75 -6.36 20.99
N GLY A 124 -4.54 -7.18 22.05
CA GLY A 124 -3.25 -7.28 22.74
C GLY A 124 -2.26 -8.14 21.97
N LYS A 125 -2.72 -9.24 21.40
CA LYS A 125 -1.88 -10.32 20.85
C LYS A 125 -1.32 -10.03 19.47
N VAL A 126 -2.08 -9.40 18.60
CA VAL A 126 -1.61 -8.99 17.27
C VAL A 126 -0.72 -7.75 17.34
N ALA A 127 -0.88 -6.92 18.39
CA ALA A 127 -0.05 -5.75 18.63
C ALA A 127 1.37 -6.10 19.10
N ALA A 128 1.61 -7.25 19.69
CA ALA A 128 2.92 -7.64 20.21
C ALA A 128 4.01 -7.77 19.10
N GLY A 129 3.62 -7.97 17.85
CA GLY A 129 4.54 -8.07 16.71
C GLY A 129 4.70 -6.81 15.86
N SER A 130 3.74 -5.88 15.88
CA SER A 130 3.71 -4.72 14.96
C SER A 130 3.50 -3.36 15.62
N GLY A 131 3.29 -3.31 16.94
CA GLY A 131 3.07 -2.04 17.68
C GLY A 131 1.72 -1.34 17.42
N HIS A 132 0.86 -1.88 16.56
CA HIS A 132 -0.43 -1.29 16.20
C HIS A 132 -1.58 -2.13 16.76
N ARG A 133 -2.42 -1.52 17.60
CA ARG A 133 -3.61 -2.17 18.18
C ARG A 133 -4.68 -2.37 17.13
N LEU A 134 -5.36 -3.53 17.19
CA LEU A 134 -6.63 -3.74 16.50
C LEU A 134 -7.74 -3.11 17.32
N ASP A 135 -8.56 -2.27 16.67
CA ASP A 135 -9.69 -1.68 17.36
C ASP A 135 -10.88 -2.64 17.44
N PHE A 136 -11.04 -3.53 16.45
CA PHE A 136 -12.18 -4.45 16.34
C PHE A 136 -11.80 -5.78 15.71
N ALA A 137 -12.48 -6.86 16.15
CA ALA A 137 -12.57 -8.11 15.41
C ALA A 137 -13.87 -8.13 14.60
N VAL A 138 -13.86 -8.73 13.42
CA VAL A 138 -15.03 -8.85 12.56
C VAL A 138 -15.58 -10.27 12.67
N MET A 139 -16.84 -10.39 13.09
CA MET A 139 -17.61 -11.63 13.02
C MET A 139 -18.34 -11.66 11.67
N PHE A 140 -17.91 -12.51 10.76
CA PHE A 140 -18.54 -12.63 9.46
C PHE A 140 -19.77 -13.55 9.51
N MET A 141 -20.91 -13.01 9.10
CA MET A 141 -22.18 -13.70 9.00
C MET A 141 -22.53 -13.89 7.52
N PRO A 142 -22.36 -15.09 6.96
CA PRO A 142 -22.48 -15.32 5.52
C PRO A 142 -23.91 -15.19 4.97
N ILE A 143 -24.92 -15.25 5.84
CA ILE A 143 -26.33 -15.16 5.46
C ILE A 143 -26.89 -13.82 5.92
N GLU A 144 -27.22 -12.94 4.97
CA GLU A 144 -27.80 -11.61 5.23
C GLU A 144 -29.07 -11.68 6.06
N GLN A 145 -29.97 -12.61 5.67
CA GLN A 145 -31.25 -12.80 6.36
C GLN A 145 -31.08 -13.19 7.83
N ALA A 146 -30.03 -13.95 8.16
CA ALA A 146 -29.74 -14.32 9.54
C ALA A 146 -29.44 -13.09 10.41
N TYR A 147 -28.73 -12.10 9.86
CA TYR A 147 -28.48 -10.84 10.56
C TYR A 147 -29.74 -10.00 10.71
N LEU A 148 -30.56 -9.91 9.66
CA LEU A 148 -31.84 -9.19 9.71
C LEU A 148 -32.80 -9.80 10.73
N ASP A 149 -32.90 -11.13 10.78
CA ASP A 149 -33.73 -11.83 11.74
C ASP A 149 -33.26 -11.64 13.20
N LEU A 150 -31.93 -11.61 13.42
CA LEU A 150 -31.36 -11.26 14.74
C LEU A 150 -31.72 -9.84 15.16
N LEU A 151 -31.54 -8.85 14.26
CA LEU A 151 -31.84 -7.44 14.53
C LEU A 151 -33.36 -7.25 14.81
N ALA A 152 -34.21 -7.94 14.07
CA ALA A 152 -35.66 -7.90 14.28
C ALA A 152 -36.05 -8.47 15.64
N HIS A 153 -35.31 -9.46 16.16
CA HIS A 153 -35.60 -10.12 17.42
C HIS A 153 -34.94 -9.45 18.63
N ASP A 154 -33.69 -9.02 18.49
CA ASP A 154 -32.92 -8.27 19.50
C ASP A 154 -32.18 -7.11 18.86
N PRO A 155 -32.79 -5.91 18.75
CA PRO A 155 -32.14 -4.73 18.18
C PRO A 155 -30.87 -4.31 18.92
N LYS A 156 -30.69 -4.73 20.17
CA LYS A 156 -29.50 -4.41 20.99
C LYS A 156 -28.29 -5.32 20.71
N ILE A 157 -28.45 -6.32 19.85
CA ILE A 157 -27.32 -7.23 19.50
C ILE A 157 -26.14 -6.49 18.90
N TYR A 158 -26.40 -5.42 18.12
CA TYR A 158 -25.37 -4.57 17.57
C TYR A 158 -24.57 -3.86 18.67
N ASP A 159 -25.26 -3.19 19.60
CA ASP A 159 -24.62 -2.49 20.73
C ASP A 159 -23.85 -3.49 21.62
N TYR A 160 -24.41 -4.68 21.80
CA TYR A 160 -23.78 -5.76 22.54
C TYR A 160 -22.43 -6.18 21.92
N ALA A 161 -22.38 -6.37 20.61
CA ALA A 161 -21.17 -6.71 19.88
C ALA A 161 -20.17 -5.54 19.90
N PHE A 162 -20.65 -4.34 19.60
CA PHE A 162 -19.82 -3.14 19.52
C PHE A 162 -19.13 -2.81 20.86
N SER A 163 -19.85 -2.92 21.98
CA SER A 163 -19.29 -2.72 23.33
C SER A 163 -18.18 -3.74 23.70
N ARG A 164 -18.09 -4.83 22.95
CA ARG A 164 -17.05 -5.88 23.07
C ARG A 164 -15.99 -5.81 21.98
N HIS A 165 -15.95 -4.71 21.25
CA HIS A 165 -15.04 -4.54 20.13
C HIS A 165 -15.18 -5.62 19.03
N VAL A 166 -16.40 -6.09 18.81
CA VAL A 166 -16.75 -7.02 17.73
C VAL A 166 -17.72 -6.33 16.79
N MET A 167 -17.40 -6.35 15.50
CA MET A 167 -18.30 -5.88 14.43
C MET A 167 -18.93 -7.09 13.73
N ILE A 168 -20.25 -7.10 13.59
CA ILE A 168 -20.93 -8.10 12.79
C ILE A 168 -20.95 -7.61 11.34
N ALA A 169 -20.41 -8.40 10.42
CA ALA A 169 -20.37 -8.07 9.01
C ALA A 169 -21.01 -9.16 8.16
N THR A 170 -21.93 -8.76 7.32
CA THR A 170 -22.54 -9.60 6.27
C THR A 170 -21.82 -9.39 4.94
N PRO A 171 -22.08 -10.19 3.90
CA PRO A 171 -21.52 -9.96 2.56
C PRO A 171 -21.73 -8.53 2.04
N SER A 172 -22.93 -7.96 2.26
CA SER A 172 -23.25 -6.60 1.84
C SER A 172 -22.46 -5.52 2.56
N LEU A 173 -22.12 -5.73 3.82
CA LEU A 173 -21.33 -4.81 4.64
C LEU A 173 -19.81 -5.02 4.41
N LEU A 174 -19.39 -6.26 4.23
CA LEU A 174 -17.97 -6.58 4.09
C LEU A 174 -17.41 -6.14 2.74
N LEU A 175 -18.15 -6.29 1.65
CA LEU A 175 -17.74 -5.89 0.30
C LEU A 175 -17.26 -4.42 0.21
N PRO A 176 -18.03 -3.40 0.62
CA PRO A 176 -17.60 -2.01 0.58
C PRO A 176 -16.42 -1.74 1.55
N LEU A 177 -16.40 -2.41 2.72
CA LEU A 177 -15.30 -2.29 3.67
C LEU A 177 -13.98 -2.75 3.05
N VAL A 178 -13.95 -3.96 2.49
CA VAL A 178 -12.76 -4.53 1.85
C VAL A 178 -12.32 -3.70 0.64
N ARG A 179 -13.26 -3.16 -0.14
CA ARG A 179 -12.95 -2.25 -1.24
C ARG A 179 -12.31 -0.94 -0.78
N THR A 180 -12.74 -0.44 0.37
CA THR A 180 -12.10 0.74 0.98
C THR A 180 -10.66 0.43 1.36
N ILE A 181 -10.39 -0.75 1.90
CA ILE A 181 -9.04 -1.22 2.23
C ILE A 181 -8.17 -1.34 0.97
N ASP A 182 -8.68 -1.92 -0.12
CA ASP A 182 -7.96 -1.97 -1.42
C ASP A 182 -7.61 -0.56 -1.94
N ASN A 183 -8.53 0.39 -1.79
CA ASN A 183 -8.26 1.79 -2.15
C ASN A 183 -7.17 2.42 -1.27
N LEU A 184 -7.17 2.14 0.04
CA LEU A 184 -6.10 2.61 0.94
C LEU A 184 -4.73 2.06 0.51
N TRP A 185 -4.63 0.78 0.11
CA TRP A 185 -3.42 0.20 -0.44
C TRP A 185 -2.95 0.90 -1.72
N LYS A 186 -3.88 1.27 -2.61
CA LYS A 186 -3.56 2.00 -3.84
C LYS A 186 -3.00 3.39 -3.55
N ILE A 187 -3.62 4.11 -2.61
CA ILE A 187 -3.17 5.45 -2.18
C ILE A 187 -1.78 5.36 -1.55
N GLU A 188 -1.55 4.42 -0.66
CA GLU A 188 -0.25 4.22 -0.01
C GLU A 188 0.85 3.92 -1.03
N LYS A 189 0.56 3.05 -2.01
CA LYS A 189 1.49 2.75 -3.10
C LYS A 189 1.81 3.99 -3.95
N GLN A 190 0.82 4.84 -4.20
CA GLN A 190 1.02 6.11 -4.90
C GLN A 190 1.91 7.05 -4.10
N ASN A 191 1.66 7.21 -2.79
CA ASN A 191 2.46 8.05 -1.91
C ASN A 191 3.93 7.60 -1.88
N LYS A 192 4.20 6.31 -1.72
CA LYS A 192 5.56 5.75 -1.77
C LYS A 192 6.25 5.99 -3.13
N ASN A 193 5.50 5.98 -4.23
CA ASN A 193 6.05 6.31 -5.54
C ASN A 193 6.40 7.81 -5.65
N VAL A 194 5.55 8.69 -5.11
CA VAL A 194 5.83 10.14 -5.07
C VAL A 194 7.09 10.42 -4.25
N GLU A 195 7.27 9.80 -3.09
CA GLU A 195 8.48 9.94 -2.27
C GLU A 195 9.75 9.51 -3.05
N LYS A 196 9.69 8.40 -3.78
CA LYS A 196 10.81 7.96 -4.63
C LYS A 196 11.11 8.95 -5.76
N VAL A 197 10.09 9.53 -6.37
CA VAL A 197 10.25 10.56 -7.41
C VAL A 197 10.90 11.81 -6.82
N VAL A 198 10.44 12.28 -5.64
CA VAL A 198 11.02 13.43 -4.96
C VAL A 198 12.50 13.19 -4.62
N ALA A 199 12.83 12.03 -4.06
CA ALA A 199 14.24 11.68 -3.77
C ALA A 199 15.10 11.65 -5.05
N SER A 200 14.55 11.12 -6.15
CA SER A 200 15.25 11.10 -7.45
C SER A 200 15.47 12.50 -8.03
N LEU A 201 14.49 13.39 -7.86
CA LEU A 201 14.58 14.80 -8.27
C LEU A 201 15.66 15.55 -7.46
N GLN A 202 15.75 15.30 -6.15
CA GLN A 202 16.82 15.87 -5.32
C GLN A 202 18.20 15.45 -5.82
N GLY A 203 18.41 14.15 -6.06
CA GLY A 203 19.68 13.66 -6.62
C GLY A 203 20.00 14.23 -8.02
N LEU A 204 18.99 14.45 -8.85
CA LEU A 204 19.16 15.09 -10.15
C LEU A 204 19.53 16.58 -10.00
N TYR A 205 18.91 17.30 -9.08
CA TYR A 205 19.21 18.68 -8.77
C TYR A 205 20.67 18.85 -8.31
N GLU A 206 21.15 17.99 -7.43
CA GLU A 206 22.55 18.03 -6.97
C GLU A 206 23.54 17.80 -8.12
N LYS A 207 23.25 16.84 -9.01
CA LYS A 207 24.08 16.62 -10.20
C LYS A 207 24.06 17.81 -11.14
N TYR A 208 22.89 18.43 -11.34
CA TYR A 208 22.76 19.64 -12.17
C TYR A 208 23.55 20.81 -11.59
N ALA A 209 23.47 21.04 -10.28
CA ALA A 209 24.24 22.08 -9.60
C ALA A 209 25.75 21.84 -9.70
N GLY A 210 26.20 20.58 -9.58
CA GLY A 210 27.59 20.19 -9.81
C GLY A 210 28.05 20.44 -11.26
N PHE A 211 27.20 20.10 -12.22
CA PHE A 211 27.49 20.33 -13.63
C PHE A 211 27.61 21.83 -13.96
N THR A 212 26.68 22.68 -13.50
CA THR A 212 26.72 24.11 -13.74
C THR A 212 27.98 24.75 -13.16
N LYS A 213 28.40 24.31 -11.96
CA LYS A 213 29.67 24.74 -11.38
C LYS A 213 30.85 24.35 -12.21
N SER A 214 30.94 23.08 -12.64
CA SER A 214 32.02 22.59 -13.50
C SER A 214 32.06 23.33 -14.83
N PHE A 215 30.91 23.65 -15.40
CA PHE A 215 30.80 24.41 -16.62
C PHE A 215 31.32 25.85 -16.46
N ALA A 216 30.97 26.51 -15.36
CA ALA A 216 31.49 27.83 -15.03
C ALA A 216 33.02 27.82 -14.87
N ASP A 217 33.58 26.79 -14.22
CA ASP A 217 35.03 26.64 -14.05
C ASP A 217 35.74 26.45 -15.40
N VAL A 218 35.17 25.67 -16.32
CA VAL A 218 35.71 25.50 -17.68
C VAL A 218 35.68 26.83 -18.44
N LYS A 219 34.55 27.56 -18.36
CA LYS A 219 34.43 28.87 -19.00
C LYS A 219 35.51 29.85 -18.51
N ALA A 220 35.71 29.93 -17.20
CA ALA A 220 36.75 30.79 -16.59
C ALA A 220 38.16 30.41 -17.04
N LYS A 221 38.43 29.09 -17.18
CA LYS A 221 39.72 28.61 -17.72
C LYS A 221 39.94 29.00 -19.19
N ILE A 222 38.90 28.89 -20.02
CA ILE A 222 38.95 29.30 -21.43
C ILE A 222 39.21 30.81 -21.53
N GLU A 223 38.50 31.62 -20.75
CA GLU A 223 38.72 33.07 -20.71
C GLU A 223 40.12 33.44 -20.21
N GLY A 224 40.64 32.68 -19.24
CA GLY A 224 42.02 32.83 -18.77
C GLY A 224 43.07 32.49 -19.84
N ALA A 225 42.84 31.39 -20.56
CA ALA A 225 43.71 30.98 -21.67
C ALA A 225 43.69 32.00 -22.80
N ALA A 226 42.54 32.53 -23.17
CA ALA A 226 42.41 33.59 -24.17
C ALA A 226 43.23 34.85 -23.79
N ARG A 227 43.08 35.32 -22.52
CA ARG A 227 43.86 36.45 -22.01
C ARG A 227 45.38 36.17 -22.04
N SER A 228 45.80 34.95 -21.73
CA SER A 228 47.20 34.57 -21.78
C SER A 228 47.74 34.56 -23.20
N LEU A 229 46.93 34.14 -24.18
CA LEU A 229 47.25 34.17 -25.60
C LEU A 229 47.42 35.62 -26.09
N ASP A 230 46.45 36.50 -25.77
CA ASP A 230 46.50 37.94 -26.11
C ASP A 230 47.77 38.61 -25.54
N ALA A 231 48.13 38.27 -24.30
CA ALA A 231 49.35 38.75 -23.67
C ALA A 231 50.61 38.28 -24.37
N ALA A 232 50.66 37.01 -24.80
CA ALA A 232 51.77 36.43 -25.54
C ALA A 232 51.90 37.08 -26.94
N GLU A 233 50.78 37.29 -27.63
CA GLU A 233 50.76 38.00 -28.92
C GLU A 233 51.27 39.43 -28.77
N THR A 234 50.84 40.15 -27.69
CA THR A 234 51.33 41.51 -27.40
C THR A 234 52.84 41.52 -27.16
N GLN A 235 53.38 40.54 -26.42
CA GLN A 235 54.86 40.43 -26.21
C GLN A 235 55.60 40.10 -27.49
N LEU A 236 54.99 39.32 -28.36
CA LEU A 236 55.67 38.94 -29.65
C LEU A 236 55.59 40.06 -30.68
N ALA A 237 54.39 40.57 -30.96
CA ALA A 237 54.12 41.47 -32.09
C ALA A 237 53.74 42.90 -31.70
N GLY A 238 53.51 43.17 -30.39
CA GLY A 238 53.14 44.50 -29.91
C GLY A 238 54.18 45.56 -30.05
N ARG A 239 53.83 46.81 -29.77
CA ARG A 239 54.78 47.98 -29.89
C ARG A 239 55.97 47.75 -28.96
N GLY A 240 57.20 47.56 -29.59
CA GLY A 240 58.42 47.19 -28.86
C GLY A 240 58.53 45.70 -28.50
N GLY A 241 57.68 44.83 -29.07
CA GLY A 241 57.75 43.39 -28.95
C GLY A 241 58.94 42.72 -29.55
N LEU A 242 59.13 41.41 -29.33
CA LEU A 242 60.31 40.65 -29.76
C LEU A 242 60.49 40.71 -31.25
N SER A 243 59.46 40.64 -32.07
CA SER A 243 59.51 40.70 -33.53
C SER A 243 60.06 42.06 -34.02
N GLY A 244 59.56 43.18 -33.44
CA GLY A 244 60.06 44.49 -33.80
C GLY A 244 61.54 44.69 -33.40
N ARG A 245 61.93 44.22 -32.21
CA ARG A 245 63.33 44.28 -31.77
C ARG A 245 64.26 43.42 -32.63
N PHE A 246 63.78 42.24 -33.04
CA PHE A 246 64.55 41.35 -33.92
C PHE A 246 64.78 41.97 -35.30
N LEU A 247 63.72 42.54 -35.89
CA LEU A 247 63.85 43.24 -37.19
C LEU A 247 64.80 44.44 -37.10
N ASN A 248 64.78 45.25 -36.10
CA ASN A 248 65.69 46.38 -35.88
C ASN A 248 67.14 45.89 -35.71
N LEU A 249 67.38 44.80 -34.97
CA LEU A 249 68.73 44.23 -34.83
C LEU A 249 69.23 43.60 -36.09
N ALA A 250 68.35 42.94 -36.87
CA ALA A 250 68.73 42.39 -38.17
C ALA A 250 69.14 43.51 -39.19
N GLU A 251 68.38 44.61 -39.17
CA GLU A 251 68.69 45.79 -40.00
C GLU A 251 70.06 46.44 -39.63
N LEU A 252 70.25 46.60 -38.31
CA LEU A 252 71.57 47.15 -37.84
C LEU A 252 72.77 46.24 -38.10
N GLY A 253 72.54 44.93 -38.09
CA GLY A 253 73.55 43.91 -38.31
C GLY A 253 73.81 43.54 -39.80
N GLY A 254 73.05 44.10 -40.74
CA GLY A 254 73.16 43.80 -42.19
C GLY A 254 72.72 42.37 -42.52
N ILE A 255 71.89 41.74 -41.68
CA ILE A 255 71.45 40.35 -41.88
C ILE A 255 70.16 40.35 -42.69
N SER A 256 70.22 39.93 -43.95
CA SER A 256 69.00 39.70 -44.74
C SER A 256 68.45 38.28 -44.48
N THR A 257 67.28 38.14 -43.96
CA THR A 257 66.61 36.84 -43.79
C THR A 257 65.56 36.67 -44.88
N ASN A 258 65.70 35.63 -45.69
CA ASN A 258 64.71 35.26 -46.73
C ASN A 258 63.48 34.47 -46.14
N LYS A 259 63.31 34.42 -44.82
CA LYS A 259 62.17 33.77 -44.20
C LYS A 259 61.24 34.86 -43.65
N GLU A 260 60.04 34.96 -44.24
CA GLU A 260 58.94 35.68 -43.62
C GLU A 260 58.70 35.09 -42.22
N LEU A 261 58.87 35.90 -41.19
CA LEU A 261 58.43 35.55 -39.90
C LEU A 261 56.85 35.53 -39.96
N ALA A 262 56.33 34.34 -40.01
CA ALA A 262 54.85 34.17 -39.89
C ALA A 262 54.42 34.69 -38.55
N ILE A 263 54.20 35.95 -38.41
CA ILE A 263 53.57 36.61 -37.31
C ILE A 263 52.04 36.39 -37.56
N GLY A 264 51.41 35.62 -36.72
CA GLY A 264 50.03 35.19 -36.84
C GLY A 264 49.11 36.26 -37.42
N GLY A 265 48.69 36.02 -38.64
CA GLY A 265 47.63 36.80 -39.26
C GLY A 265 46.35 36.54 -38.61
N GLY A 266 45.75 37.54 -37.99
CA GLY A 266 44.39 37.48 -37.54
C GLY A 266 43.48 37.08 -38.69
N ALA A 267 42.76 35.99 -38.54
CA ALA A 267 41.66 35.67 -39.42
C ALA A 267 40.53 36.66 -39.16
N GLU A 268 40.36 37.58 -40.06
CA GLU A 268 39.06 38.20 -40.32
C GLU A 268 38.15 37.11 -40.89
N ALA A 269 37.08 36.77 -40.14
CA ALA A 269 35.76 36.34 -40.65
C ALA A 269 34.76 36.37 -39.51
#